data_4ffb2f9bf155586bef9a06eb0d223a4e
#
_entry.id   4ffb2f9bf155586bef9a06eb0d223a4e
#
_cell.length_a   1.000
_cell.length_b   1.000
_cell.length_c   1.000
_cell.angle_alpha   90.00
_cell.angle_beta   90.00
_cell.angle_gamma   90.00
#
_symmetry.space_group_name_H-M   'P 1'
#
loop_
_entity.id
_entity.type
_entity.pdbx_description
1 polymer ?
#
loop_
_entity_poly.entity_id
_entity_poly.type
_entity_poly.pdbx_seq_one_letter_code
_entity_poly.pdbx_strand_id
1 'polypeptide(L)'
;MMNLNDLEKTLSGLVLDLKTAPEPSADFVPFESMDFDRSEKDNSKWIELITTYLNIAQTFEIHCWNEETEWIDLALQYGELKDDDWKYGKIITGKVTPQFIDMLLGQPKPSDTEIYNKMTPFFNVFLDDNFQSGHYGTENYYK
;
A
#
# COMPACT_ATOMS: atom_id res chain seq x y z
N MET A 1 10.33 -20.95 -9.78
CA MET A 1 10.68 -21.17 -8.87
C MET A 1 10.92 -20.92 -8.24
N MET A 2 10.67 -20.99 -8.61
CA MET A 2 10.98 -21.25 -7.59
C MET A 2 11.11 -21.14 -7.56
N ASN A 3 10.63 -21.57 -8.33
CA ASN A 3 10.92 -21.84 -7.79
C ASN A 3 10.73 -21.63 -7.57
N LEU A 4 10.22 -21.32 -7.81
CA LEU A 4 10.28 -21.26 -6.92
C LEU A 4 10.65 -21.64 -6.73
N ASN A 5 10.52 -21.76 -7.02
CA ASN A 5 10.91 -22.08 -6.26
C ASN A 5 11.36 -22.07 -5.99
N ASP A 6 11.31 -22.12 -6.17
CA ASP A 6 11.72 -22.11 -5.41
C ASP A 6 11.62 -21.42 -5.12
N LEU A 7 11.15 -20.92 -5.44
CA LEU A 7 11.19 -20.45 -4.68
C LEU A 7 11.09 -20.18 -4.44
N GLU A 8 10.75 -20.00 -4.77
CA GLU A 8 10.82 -19.98 -4.12
C GLU A 8 11.01 -20.12 -3.59
N LYS A 9 11.07 -20.30 -3.58
CA LYS A 9 11.29 -20.55 -2.80
C LYS A 9 11.52 -20.22 -2.38
N THR A 10 11.27 -20.10 -2.63
CA THR A 10 11.43 -19.94 -2.03
C THR A 10 11.14 -19.43 -1.76
N LEU A 11 10.74 -19.20 -2.11
CA LEU A 11 10.68 -18.92 -1.59
C LEU A 11 10.53 -18.99 -1.41
N SER A 12 10.44 -19.18 -1.73
CA SER A 12 10.52 -19.53 -1.38
C SER A 12 10.26 -19.77 -1.06
N GLY A 13 9.91 -20.09 -1.04
CA GLY A 13 9.93 -20.43 -0.60
C GLY A 13 9.25 -20.49 -0.41
N LEU A 14 8.93 -20.54 -0.55
CA LEU A 14 8.60 -20.70 -0.21
C LEU A 14 8.26 -21.03 -0.35
N VAL A 15 8.17 -21.38 -0.47
CA VAL A 15 8.00 -21.94 -0.51
C VAL A 15 7.56 -22.52 -0.26
N LEU A 16 7.42 -22.86 -0.08
CA LEU A 16 7.07 -23.56 0.26
C LEU A 16 7.02 -24.09 0.17
N ASP A 17 7.00 -24.39 0.25
CA ASP A 17 6.64 -25.01 -0.03
C ASP A 17 6.09 -25.23 -0.70
N LEU A 18 6.18 -25.26 -1.24
CA LEU A 18 5.52 -25.46 -1.87
C LEU A 18 4.99 -26.34 -2.39
N LYS A 19 5.54 -26.89 -2.69
CA LYS A 19 4.89 -27.89 -3.08
C LYS A 19 3.69 -28.40 -2.34
N THR A 20 3.70 -28.25 -1.19
CA THR A 20 2.55 -28.56 -0.37
C THR A 20 1.58 -27.40 -0.30
N ALA A 21 1.94 -26.27 -0.89
CA ALA A 21 1.02 -25.17 -1.02
C ALA A 21 -0.17 -25.58 -1.87
N PRO A 22 -1.40 -25.23 -1.47
CA PRO A 22 -2.56 -25.59 -2.30
C PRO A 22 -2.52 -24.87 -3.65
N GLU A 23 -3.07 -25.52 -4.64
CA GLU A 23 -3.21 -24.89 -5.96
C GLU A 23 -4.13 -23.69 -5.87
N PRO A 24 -3.86 -22.63 -6.62
CA PRO A 24 -4.80 -21.51 -6.69
C PRO A 24 -6.14 -21.98 -7.21
N SER A 25 -7.21 -21.48 -6.62
CA SER A 25 -8.54 -21.77 -7.13
C SER A 25 -8.78 -21.06 -8.45
N ALA A 26 -9.87 -21.41 -9.13
CA ALA A 26 -10.20 -20.81 -10.41
C ALA A 26 -10.39 -19.28 -10.31
N ASP A 27 -10.77 -18.79 -9.12
CA ASP A 27 -10.97 -17.35 -8.88
C ASP A 27 -9.78 -16.70 -8.18
N PHE A 28 -8.67 -17.41 -8.01
CA PHE A 28 -7.46 -16.80 -7.47
C PHE A 28 -6.85 -15.87 -8.51
N VAL A 29 -6.57 -14.62 -8.09
CA VAL A 29 -5.93 -13.62 -8.95
C VAL A 29 -4.67 -13.16 -8.22
N PRO A 30 -3.48 -13.44 -8.78
CA PRO A 30 -2.25 -12.97 -8.14
C PRO A 30 -2.14 -11.46 -8.23
N PHE A 31 -1.43 -10.87 -7.27
CA PHE A 31 -1.14 -9.45 -7.31
C PHE A 31 -0.20 -9.13 -8.46
N GLU A 32 -0.46 -8.00 -9.12
CA GLU A 32 0.49 -7.37 -10.01
C GLU A 32 1.20 -6.27 -9.24
N SER A 33 2.30 -5.78 -9.78
CA SER A 33 3.06 -4.74 -9.09
C SER A 33 3.42 -3.62 -10.06
N MET A 34 3.55 -2.42 -9.50
CA MET A 34 4.04 -1.25 -10.23
C MET A 34 4.87 -0.42 -9.27
N ASP A 35 6.15 -0.21 -9.63
CA ASP A 35 7.08 0.52 -8.80
C ASP A 35 7.46 1.82 -9.48
N PHE A 36 7.70 2.85 -8.66
CA PHE A 36 8.12 4.16 -9.15
C PHE A 36 9.49 4.48 -8.58
N ASP A 37 10.44 4.77 -9.47
CA ASP A 37 11.80 5.06 -9.06
C ASP A 37 12.10 6.56 -9.25
N ARG A 38 13.37 6.89 -9.24
CA ARG A 38 13.79 8.30 -9.29
C ARG A 38 13.58 8.95 -10.65
N SER A 39 13.19 8.19 -11.66
CA SER A 39 12.87 8.76 -12.97
C SER A 39 11.53 9.48 -12.99
N GLU A 40 10.64 9.18 -12.03
CA GLU A 40 9.34 9.83 -11.97
C GLU A 40 9.46 11.22 -11.38
N LYS A 41 9.03 12.22 -12.14
CA LYS A 41 9.16 13.62 -11.74
C LYS A 41 8.00 14.10 -10.91
N ASP A 42 6.82 13.48 -11.07
CA ASP A 42 5.63 13.83 -10.30
C ASP A 42 4.93 12.55 -9.87
N ASN A 43 3.77 12.68 -9.24
CA ASN A 43 3.04 11.51 -8.76
C ASN A 43 1.80 11.19 -9.59
N SER A 44 1.74 11.68 -10.83
CA SER A 44 0.53 11.53 -11.64
C SER A 44 0.21 10.06 -11.93
N LYS A 45 1.24 9.23 -12.16
CA LYS A 45 1.02 7.81 -12.42
C LYS A 45 0.52 7.08 -11.18
N TRP A 46 1.03 7.46 -10.01
CA TRP A 46 0.55 6.88 -8.76
C TRP A 46 -0.91 7.28 -8.52
N ILE A 47 -1.25 8.55 -8.77
CA ILE A 47 -2.61 9.03 -8.61
C ILE A 47 -3.56 8.28 -9.56
N GLU A 48 -3.14 8.09 -10.81
CA GLU A 48 -3.96 7.34 -11.77
C GLU A 48 -4.19 5.91 -11.28
N LEU A 49 -3.14 5.26 -10.80
CA LEU A 49 -3.23 3.89 -10.33
C LEU A 49 -4.17 3.78 -9.13
N ILE A 50 -3.93 4.58 -8.09
CA ILE A 50 -4.70 4.46 -6.86
C ILE A 50 -6.16 4.88 -7.06
N THR A 51 -6.42 5.83 -7.97
CA THR A 51 -7.78 6.29 -8.23
C THR A 51 -8.67 5.15 -8.71
N THR A 52 -8.12 4.26 -9.53
CA THR A 52 -8.86 3.09 -10.00
C THR A 52 -9.40 2.27 -8.83
N TYR A 53 -8.59 2.09 -7.80
CA TYR A 53 -8.98 1.28 -6.64
C TYR A 53 -9.79 2.07 -5.62
N LEU A 54 -9.53 3.37 -5.49
CA LEU A 54 -10.34 4.22 -4.62
C LEU A 54 -11.81 4.26 -5.06
N ASN A 55 -12.05 4.18 -6.35
CA ASN A 55 -13.41 4.26 -6.88
C ASN A 55 -14.26 3.03 -6.55
N ILE A 56 -13.62 1.91 -6.19
CA ILE A 56 -14.35 0.69 -5.87
C ILE A 56 -14.12 0.22 -4.43
N ALA A 57 -13.20 0.84 -3.71
CA ALA A 57 -12.84 0.41 -2.36
C ALA A 57 -13.90 0.87 -1.36
N GLN A 58 -14.10 0.04 -0.32
CA GLN A 58 -15.00 0.36 0.78
C GLN A 58 -14.27 0.77 2.03
N THR A 59 -13.07 0.22 2.26
CA THR A 59 -12.31 0.47 3.47
C THR A 59 -10.87 0.80 3.14
N PHE A 60 -10.24 1.54 4.06
CA PHE A 60 -8.81 1.84 3.93
C PHE A 60 -8.08 1.50 5.23
N GLU A 61 -6.78 1.27 5.09
CA GLU A 61 -5.88 1.17 6.22
C GLU A 61 -4.62 1.96 5.87
N ILE A 62 -4.21 2.87 6.75
CA ILE A 62 -3.03 3.70 6.55
C ILE A 62 -2.04 3.43 7.68
N HIS A 63 -0.77 3.27 7.33
CA HIS A 63 0.31 3.12 8.29
C HIS A 63 1.19 4.35 8.25
N CYS A 64 1.51 4.89 9.42
CA CYS A 64 2.44 6.01 9.58
C CYS A 64 3.43 5.68 10.70
N TRP A 65 4.67 6.15 10.56
CA TRP A 65 5.63 6.04 11.65
C TRP A 65 5.26 7.01 12.77
N ASN A 66 5.67 6.71 14.01
CA ASN A 66 5.31 7.54 15.17
C ASN A 66 5.72 9.00 15.01
N GLU A 67 6.82 9.26 14.31
CA GLU A 67 7.33 10.60 14.11
C GLU A 67 6.51 11.41 13.11
N GLU A 68 5.67 10.75 12.32
CA GLU A 68 4.90 11.39 11.26
C GLU A 68 3.57 11.89 11.80
N THR A 69 3.64 12.71 12.86
CA THR A 69 2.45 13.15 13.60
C THR A 69 1.48 13.94 12.74
N GLU A 70 1.99 14.74 11.81
CA GLU A 70 1.15 15.52 10.90
C GLU A 70 0.24 14.61 10.07
N TRP A 71 0.81 13.53 9.54
CA TRP A 71 0.06 12.62 8.68
C TRP A 71 -0.85 11.70 9.48
N ILE A 72 -0.43 11.33 10.68
CA ILE A 72 -1.28 10.59 11.62
C ILE A 72 -2.53 11.42 11.93
N ASP A 73 -2.33 12.69 12.29
CA ASP A 73 -3.44 13.57 12.64
C ASP A 73 -4.39 13.77 11.47
N LEU A 74 -3.84 13.91 10.25
CA LEU A 74 -4.66 14.08 9.07
C LEU A 74 -5.49 12.82 8.80
N ALA A 75 -4.87 11.65 8.86
CA ALA A 75 -5.59 10.39 8.62
C ALA A 75 -6.68 10.16 9.66
N LEU A 76 -6.43 10.56 10.91
CA LEU A 76 -7.42 10.40 11.99
C LEU A 76 -8.67 11.25 11.79
N GLN A 77 -8.64 12.24 10.92
CA GLN A 77 -9.85 12.98 10.60
C GLN A 77 -10.83 12.14 9.76
N TYR A 78 -10.36 11.03 9.19
CA TYR A 78 -11.16 10.20 8.30
C TYR A 78 -11.32 8.77 8.80
N GLY A 79 -10.66 8.41 9.91
CA GLY A 79 -10.72 7.06 10.44
C GLY A 79 -10.37 7.02 11.91
N GLU A 80 -10.00 5.84 12.39
CA GLU A 80 -9.72 5.59 13.79
C GLU A 80 -8.43 4.81 13.94
N LEU A 81 -7.78 4.97 15.09
CA LEU A 81 -6.63 4.14 15.43
C LEU A 81 -7.07 2.69 15.56
N LYS A 82 -6.33 1.80 14.90
CA LYS A 82 -6.52 0.37 15.08
C LYS A 82 -5.64 -0.07 16.23
N ASP A 83 -6.21 -0.84 17.14
CA ASP A 83 -5.49 -1.39 18.28
C ASP A 83 -4.60 -2.54 17.80
N ASP A 84 -3.27 -2.34 17.88
CA ASP A 84 -2.33 -3.38 17.50
C ASP A 84 -1.01 -3.20 18.25
N ASP A 85 -0.05 -4.10 17.97
CA ASP A 85 1.19 -4.18 18.71
C ASP A 85 2.36 -3.44 18.05
N TRP A 86 2.12 -2.71 16.97
CA TRP A 86 3.20 -2.03 16.25
C TRP A 86 3.68 -0.82 17.04
N LYS A 87 4.78 -0.96 17.75
CA LYS A 87 5.26 0.09 18.65
C LYS A 87 5.96 1.23 17.92
N TYR A 88 6.32 1.05 16.64
CA TYR A 88 7.06 2.08 15.88
C TYR A 88 6.15 2.98 15.06
N GLY A 89 4.88 2.70 15.00
CA GLY A 89 3.96 3.49 14.21
C GLY A 89 2.53 3.32 14.63
N LYS A 90 1.64 3.91 13.82
CA LYS A 90 0.20 3.87 14.05
C LYS A 90 -0.49 3.33 12.82
N ILE A 91 -1.56 2.59 13.04
CA ILE A 91 -2.42 2.08 11.97
C ILE A 91 -3.77 2.77 12.13
N ILE A 92 -4.23 3.39 11.05
CA ILE A 92 -5.51 4.08 11.01
C ILE A 92 -6.39 3.40 9.98
N THR A 93 -7.62 3.05 10.37
CA THR A 93 -8.57 2.38 9.48
C THR A 93 -9.85 3.19 9.39
N GLY A 94 -10.56 3.04 8.28
CA GLY A 94 -11.82 3.73 8.11
C GLY A 94 -12.50 3.35 6.81
N LYS A 95 -13.58 4.05 6.53
CA LYS A 95 -14.33 3.85 5.29
C LYS A 95 -13.84 4.80 4.23
N VAL A 96 -13.79 4.32 2.99
CA VAL A 96 -13.48 5.16 1.86
C VAL A 96 -14.72 5.98 1.53
N THR A 97 -14.60 7.29 1.72
CA THR A 97 -15.65 8.25 1.43
C THR A 97 -15.14 9.23 0.37
N PRO A 98 -16.04 10.00 -0.28
CA PRO A 98 -15.57 11.04 -1.20
C PRO A 98 -14.61 12.02 -0.53
N GLN A 99 -14.83 12.35 0.75
CA GLN A 99 -13.95 13.25 1.48
C GLN A 99 -12.57 12.63 1.69
N PHE A 100 -12.53 11.33 2.01
CA PHE A 100 -11.25 10.64 2.14
C PHE A 100 -10.49 10.62 0.82
N ILE A 101 -11.19 10.34 -0.28
CA ILE A 101 -10.58 10.32 -1.61
C ILE A 101 -9.99 11.69 -1.93
N ASP A 102 -10.75 12.75 -1.70
CA ASP A 102 -10.28 14.11 -1.94
C ASP A 102 -9.05 14.44 -1.10
N MET A 103 -9.04 14.02 0.15
CA MET A 103 -7.90 14.25 1.03
C MET A 103 -6.67 13.52 0.51
N LEU A 104 -6.81 12.23 0.18
CA LEU A 104 -5.67 11.41 -0.22
C LEU A 104 -5.07 11.89 -1.54
N LEU A 105 -5.92 12.16 -2.53
CA LEU A 105 -5.46 12.61 -3.84
C LEU A 105 -5.01 14.06 -3.85
N GLY A 106 -5.42 14.84 -2.85
CA GLY A 106 -5.08 16.25 -2.77
C GLY A 106 -3.71 16.54 -2.19
N GLN A 107 -3.01 15.54 -1.64
CA GLN A 107 -1.70 15.77 -1.05
C GLN A 107 -0.65 15.92 -2.15
N PRO A 108 0.15 16.99 -2.12
CA PRO A 108 1.21 17.14 -3.11
C PRO A 108 2.27 16.07 -2.92
N LYS A 109 3.00 15.79 -4.00
CA LYS A 109 4.13 14.90 -3.93
C LYS A 109 5.17 15.47 -2.96
N PRO A 110 5.61 14.71 -1.96
CA PRO A 110 6.62 15.20 -1.02
C PRO A 110 7.92 15.57 -1.74
N SER A 111 8.57 16.63 -1.28
CA SER A 111 9.80 17.11 -1.89
C SER A 111 11.05 16.64 -1.18
N ASP A 112 10.94 16.23 0.10
CA ASP A 112 12.08 15.76 0.89
C ASP A 112 12.12 14.24 0.82
N THR A 113 12.87 13.70 -0.14
CA THR A 113 12.81 12.29 -0.48
C THR A 113 14.21 11.70 -0.56
N GLU A 114 14.94 11.68 0.58
CA GLU A 114 16.32 11.20 0.57
C GLU A 114 16.43 9.72 0.24
N ILE A 115 15.52 8.90 0.80
CA ILE A 115 15.58 7.45 0.62
C ILE A 115 14.64 7.01 -0.49
N TYR A 116 13.40 7.49 -0.43
CA TYR A 116 12.36 7.13 -1.39
C TYR A 116 12.00 8.32 -2.25
N ASN A 117 11.63 8.07 -3.50
CA ASN A 117 11.01 9.09 -4.34
C ASN A 117 9.50 9.08 -4.01
N LYS A 118 9.14 9.69 -2.89
CA LYS A 118 7.79 9.57 -2.33
C LYS A 118 6.72 10.11 -3.26
N MET A 119 5.70 9.30 -3.51
CA MET A 119 4.54 9.71 -4.29
C MET A 119 3.46 10.31 -3.40
N THR A 120 3.42 9.90 -2.14
CA THR A 120 2.44 10.32 -1.14
C THR A 120 3.14 10.43 0.21
N PRO A 121 2.62 11.28 1.14
CA PRO A 121 3.20 11.34 2.48
C PRO A 121 2.86 10.14 3.37
N PHE A 122 1.93 9.29 2.95
CA PHE A 122 1.52 8.15 3.78
C PHE A 122 2.39 6.94 3.48
N PHE A 123 2.99 6.38 4.53
CA PHE A 123 3.96 5.29 4.38
C PHE A 123 3.34 4.09 3.68
N ASN A 124 2.22 3.58 4.17
CA ASN A 124 1.49 2.49 3.53
C ASN A 124 0.01 2.86 3.43
N VAL A 125 -0.61 2.49 2.32
CA VAL A 125 -2.05 2.63 2.13
C VAL A 125 -2.58 1.31 1.58
N PHE A 126 -3.59 0.76 2.25
CA PHE A 126 -4.26 -0.45 1.80
C PHE A 126 -5.72 -0.11 1.50
N LEU A 127 -6.23 -0.61 0.38
CA LEU A 127 -7.62 -0.41 -0.01
C LEU A 127 -8.26 -1.78 -0.17
N ASP A 128 -9.17 -2.15 0.75
CA ASP A 128 -9.75 -3.48 0.83
C ASP A 128 -8.64 -4.53 0.79
N ASP A 129 -8.84 -5.62 0.06
CA ASP A 129 -7.83 -6.64 -0.15
C ASP A 129 -7.21 -6.57 -1.54
N ASN A 130 -7.49 -5.50 -2.29
CA ASN A 130 -7.18 -5.43 -3.71
C ASN A 130 -6.01 -4.53 -4.05
N PHE A 131 -5.59 -3.66 -3.15
CA PHE A 131 -4.58 -2.66 -3.47
C PHE A 131 -3.73 -2.36 -2.24
N GLN A 132 -2.44 -2.26 -2.46
CA GLN A 132 -1.48 -1.89 -1.44
C GLN A 132 -0.47 -0.92 -2.04
N SER A 133 -0.33 0.25 -1.42
CA SER A 133 0.70 1.24 -1.74
C SER A 133 1.69 1.24 -0.59
N GLY A 134 2.93 0.85 -0.86
CA GLY A 134 3.97 0.75 0.16
C GLY A 134 5.09 1.73 -0.05
N HIS A 135 5.84 1.98 1.01
CA HIS A 135 7.01 2.85 1.00
C HIS A 135 6.71 4.19 0.31
N TYR A 136 5.65 4.86 0.80
CA TYR A 136 5.24 6.19 0.32
C TYR A 136 4.85 6.17 -1.17
N GLY A 137 4.24 5.07 -1.62
CA GLY A 137 3.75 4.95 -2.99
C GLY A 137 4.76 4.47 -4.00
N THR A 138 6.00 4.17 -3.58
CA THR A 138 7.02 3.72 -4.52
C THR A 138 6.84 2.27 -4.94
N GLU A 139 6.21 1.45 -4.09
CA GLU A 139 5.99 0.02 -4.36
C GLU A 139 4.50 -0.26 -4.24
N ASN A 140 3.89 -0.69 -5.32
CA ASN A 140 2.43 -0.87 -5.35
C ASN A 140 2.09 -2.26 -5.84
N TYR A 141 1.10 -2.87 -5.18
CA TYR A 141 0.61 -4.21 -5.49
C TYR A 141 -0.90 -4.15 -5.62
N TYR A 142 -1.45 -4.82 -6.63
CA TYR A 142 -2.88 -4.74 -6.90
C TYR A 142 -3.37 -5.94 -7.68
N LYS A 143 -4.68 -6.18 -7.64
CA LYS A 143 -5.32 -7.23 -8.41
C LYS A 143 -6.76 -6.88 -8.77
#